data_af960fba847da4b50338bd8c4c94125f
#
_entry.id   af960fba847da4b50338bd8c4c94125f
#
_cell.length_a   1.000
_cell.length_b   1.000
_cell.length_c   1.000
_cell.angle_alpha   90.00
_cell.angle_beta   90.00
_cell.angle_gamma   90.00
#
_symmetry.space_group_name_H-M   'P 1'
#
loop_
_entity.id
_entity.type
_entity.pdbx_description
1 polymer ?
#
loop_
_entity_poly.entity_id
_entity_poly.type
_entity_poly.pdbx_seq_one_letter_code
_entity_poly.pdbx_strand_id
1 'polypeptide(L)'
;MRLGIISDTHGLLRPAVHDVFAKVDRILHAGDVGDEEILDELQLLAPVTAVHGNTDGWKMRRRLPDVAEVAIDGFRFVVTHGDRFGSPRPEQLKESWPDADVIVYGHTHRPLITDLPDFSVILNPGSAGPKRFDLPVTVAIMETEPGIPPRARIVPLIEG
;
A
#
# COMPACT_ATOMS: atom_id res chain seq x y z
N MET A 1 -1.32 6.26 15.04
CA MET A 1 -1.66 6.80 13.72
C MET A 1 -2.57 5.87 12.97
N ARG A 2 -3.46 6.41 12.19
CA ARG A 2 -4.32 5.59 11.31
C ARG A 2 -3.86 5.78 9.87
N LEU A 3 -3.51 4.68 9.22
CA LEU A 3 -2.93 4.69 7.88
C LEU A 3 -3.90 4.10 6.87
N GLY A 4 -4.09 4.78 5.75
CA GLY A 4 -4.75 4.22 4.57
C GLY A 4 -3.70 3.61 3.66
N ILE A 5 -3.90 2.36 3.26
CA ILE A 5 -2.94 1.64 2.41
C ILE A 5 -3.65 1.18 1.15
N ILE A 6 -3.11 1.55 -0.01
CA ILE A 6 -3.74 1.37 -1.31
C ILE A 6 -2.69 0.98 -2.34
N SER A 7 -3.09 0.23 -3.35
CA SER A 7 -2.19 -0.15 -4.45
C SER A 7 -2.96 -0.45 -5.72
N ASP A 8 -2.24 -0.41 -6.83
CA ASP A 8 -2.74 -0.89 -8.12
C ASP A 8 -4.04 -0.21 -8.56
N THR A 9 -4.06 1.11 -8.44
CA THR A 9 -5.21 1.93 -8.87
C THR A 9 -5.34 1.96 -10.39
N HIS A 10 -4.25 1.86 -11.12
CA HIS A 10 -4.24 1.84 -12.59
C HIS A 10 -5.12 2.94 -13.21
N GLY A 11 -5.05 4.14 -12.67
CA GLY A 11 -5.78 5.30 -13.19
C GLY A 11 -7.22 5.42 -12.73
N LEU A 12 -7.68 4.54 -11.82
CA LEU A 12 -9.03 4.57 -11.29
C LEU A 12 -9.00 4.74 -9.78
N LEU A 13 -9.54 5.86 -9.29
CA LEU A 13 -9.76 6.06 -7.86
C LEU A 13 -11.26 6.01 -7.57
N ARG A 14 -11.69 4.93 -6.95
CA ARG A 14 -13.12 4.71 -6.67
C ARG A 14 -13.61 5.65 -5.58
N PRO A 15 -14.85 6.17 -5.70
CA PRO A 15 -15.41 7.07 -4.67
C PRO A 15 -15.41 6.47 -3.26
N ALA A 16 -15.56 5.14 -3.14
CA ALA A 16 -15.54 4.45 -1.85
C ALA A 16 -14.21 4.65 -1.09
N VAL A 17 -13.10 4.88 -1.80
CA VAL A 17 -11.81 5.17 -1.15
C VAL A 17 -11.89 6.44 -0.32
N HIS A 18 -12.58 7.47 -0.81
CA HIS A 18 -12.76 8.73 -0.07
C HIS A 18 -13.45 8.50 1.27
N ASP A 19 -14.47 7.63 1.29
CA ASP A 19 -15.19 7.32 2.52
C ASP A 19 -14.31 6.51 3.50
N VAL A 20 -13.62 5.50 3.00
CA VAL A 20 -12.77 4.63 3.83
C VAL A 20 -11.58 5.39 4.40
N PHE A 21 -11.01 6.31 3.61
CA PHE A 21 -9.82 7.08 4.01
C PHE A 21 -10.15 8.45 4.61
N ALA A 22 -11.42 8.73 4.93
CA ALA A 22 -11.84 10.05 5.41
C ALA A 22 -11.14 10.49 6.70
N LYS A 23 -10.71 9.55 7.55
CA LYS A 23 -10.10 9.85 8.85
C LYS A 23 -8.69 9.30 9.01
N VAL A 24 -8.02 8.99 7.92
CA VAL A 24 -6.63 8.52 8.02
C VAL A 24 -5.68 9.69 8.21
N ASP A 25 -4.57 9.44 8.88
CA ASP A 25 -3.53 10.43 9.13
C ASP A 25 -2.49 10.47 8.01
N ARG A 26 -2.27 9.34 7.34
CA ARG A 26 -1.34 9.22 6.22
C ARG A 26 -1.83 8.14 5.26
N ILE A 27 -1.37 8.22 4.01
CA ILE A 27 -1.69 7.24 2.98
C ILE A 27 -0.39 6.69 2.40
N LEU A 28 -0.34 5.37 2.23
CA LEU A 28 0.77 4.67 1.56
C LEU A 28 0.23 4.04 0.28
N HIS A 29 0.87 4.32 -0.86
CA HIS A 29 0.50 3.74 -2.16
C HIS A 29 1.64 2.89 -2.69
N ALA A 30 1.38 1.63 -2.95
CA ALA A 30 2.40 0.64 -3.31
C ALA A 30 2.60 0.46 -4.82
N GLY A 31 2.24 1.45 -5.63
CA GLY A 31 2.60 1.46 -7.05
C GLY A 31 1.50 1.06 -8.03
N ASP A 32 1.81 1.15 -9.32
CA ASP A 32 0.85 1.05 -10.41
C ASP A 32 -0.29 2.04 -10.21
N VAL A 33 0.11 3.29 -10.02
CA VAL A 33 -0.81 4.41 -9.76
C VAL A 33 -1.64 4.70 -11.01
N GLY A 34 -0.97 4.79 -12.15
CA GLY A 34 -1.58 4.99 -13.46
C GLY A 34 -1.72 6.43 -13.89
N ASP A 35 -2.07 7.32 -12.98
CA ASP A 35 -2.29 8.73 -13.28
C ASP A 35 -1.88 9.59 -12.08
N GLU A 36 -1.18 10.69 -12.33
CA GLU A 36 -0.76 11.60 -11.27
C GLU A 36 -1.95 12.23 -10.52
N GLU A 37 -3.10 12.37 -11.18
CA GLU A 37 -4.32 12.88 -10.53
C GLU A 37 -4.76 12.00 -9.36
N ILE A 38 -4.47 10.71 -9.39
CA ILE A 38 -4.76 9.81 -8.27
C ILE A 38 -4.02 10.28 -7.01
N LEU A 39 -2.74 10.60 -7.15
CA LEU A 39 -1.94 11.09 -6.03
C LEU A 39 -2.46 12.44 -5.53
N ASP A 40 -2.83 13.33 -6.44
CA ASP A 40 -3.34 14.65 -6.08
C ASP A 40 -4.66 14.53 -5.30
N GLU A 41 -5.57 13.66 -5.72
CA GLU A 41 -6.81 13.41 -4.99
C GLU A 41 -6.57 12.79 -3.62
N LEU A 42 -5.67 11.81 -3.53
CA LEU A 42 -5.34 11.19 -2.24
C LEU A 42 -4.73 12.20 -1.28
N GLN A 43 -3.90 13.12 -1.77
CA GLN A 43 -3.28 14.15 -0.94
C GLN A 43 -4.29 15.13 -0.35
N LEU A 44 -5.46 15.27 -0.95
CA LEU A 44 -6.54 16.06 -0.35
C LEU A 44 -7.08 15.40 0.93
N LEU A 45 -6.92 14.09 1.07
CA LEU A 45 -7.37 13.35 2.26
C LEU A 45 -6.31 13.32 3.36
N ALA A 46 -5.05 13.07 2.99
CA ALA A 46 -3.93 12.98 3.93
C ALA A 46 -2.60 12.99 3.17
N PRO A 47 -1.47 13.26 3.85
CA PRO A 47 -0.15 13.15 3.20
C PRO A 47 0.09 11.75 2.63
N VAL A 48 0.63 11.69 1.42
CA VAL A 48 0.84 10.43 0.68
C VAL A 48 2.33 10.13 0.56
N THR A 49 2.71 8.89 0.88
CA THR A 49 3.98 8.29 0.52
C THR A 49 3.70 7.23 -0.53
N ALA A 50 4.32 7.32 -1.70
CA ALA A 50 4.03 6.43 -2.80
C ALA A 50 5.29 5.97 -3.51
N VAL A 51 5.20 4.83 -4.18
CA VAL A 51 6.22 4.32 -5.10
C VAL A 51 5.60 4.11 -6.47
N HIS A 52 6.44 4.03 -7.53
CA HIS A 52 5.95 3.65 -8.84
C HIS A 52 5.93 2.11 -8.94
N GLY A 53 5.06 1.60 -9.80
CA GLY A 53 5.01 0.19 -10.16
C GLY A 53 5.53 -0.07 -11.57
N ASN A 54 5.45 -1.32 -11.99
CA ASN A 54 5.99 -1.73 -13.30
C ASN A 54 5.20 -1.19 -14.50
N THR A 55 3.92 -0.84 -14.31
CA THR A 55 3.10 -0.27 -15.39
C THR A 55 3.17 1.25 -15.45
N ASP A 56 3.72 1.90 -14.44
CA ASP A 56 3.82 3.35 -14.39
C ASP A 56 4.83 3.88 -15.43
N GLY A 57 4.45 4.96 -16.12
CA GLY A 57 5.25 5.57 -17.15
C GLY A 57 6.39 6.44 -16.60
N TRP A 58 7.14 7.04 -17.51
CA TRP A 58 8.36 7.78 -17.17
C TRP A 58 8.12 8.99 -16.26
N LYS A 59 6.97 9.68 -16.38
CA LYS A 59 6.64 10.82 -15.51
C LYS A 59 6.48 10.38 -14.07
N MET A 60 5.76 9.28 -13.86
CA MET A 60 5.54 8.72 -12.52
C MET A 60 6.86 8.19 -11.95
N ARG A 61 7.68 7.53 -12.77
CA ARG A 61 8.99 7.02 -12.34
C ARG A 61 9.96 8.12 -11.96
N ARG A 62 9.84 9.29 -12.56
CA ARG A 62 10.65 10.47 -12.19
C ARG A 62 10.15 11.11 -10.90
N ARG A 63 8.86 11.06 -10.65
CA ARG A 63 8.24 11.67 -9.47
C ARG A 63 8.39 10.79 -8.20
N LEU A 64 8.33 9.48 -8.37
CA LEU A 64 8.28 8.52 -7.26
C LEU A 64 9.47 7.56 -7.30
N PRO A 65 9.99 7.13 -6.11
CA PRO A 65 10.99 6.08 -6.06
C PRO A 65 10.37 4.71 -6.33
N ASP A 66 11.22 3.70 -6.53
CA ASP A 66 10.79 2.30 -6.59
C ASP A 66 10.64 1.68 -5.20
N VAL A 67 11.36 2.21 -4.22
CA VAL A 67 11.25 1.82 -2.80
C VAL A 67 11.24 3.08 -1.95
N ALA A 68 10.29 3.18 -1.04
CA ALA A 68 10.22 4.24 -0.06
C ALA A 68 10.38 3.66 1.33
N GLU A 69 11.18 4.33 2.17
CA GLU A 69 11.34 3.98 3.57
C GLU A 69 10.91 5.17 4.41
N VAL A 70 10.07 4.91 5.41
CA VAL A 70 9.53 5.96 6.25
C VAL A 70 9.34 5.43 7.67
N ALA A 71 9.57 6.30 8.67
CA ALA A 71 9.35 5.97 10.08
C ALA A 71 8.00 6.53 10.52
N ILE A 72 7.17 5.68 11.12
CA ILE A 72 5.86 6.06 11.65
C ILE A 72 5.72 5.44 13.04
N ASP A 73 5.50 6.28 14.05
CA ASP A 73 5.37 5.86 15.46
C ASP A 73 6.52 4.96 15.93
N GLY A 74 7.73 5.23 15.45
CA GLY A 74 8.91 4.46 15.80
C GLY A 74 9.11 3.18 14.99
N PHE A 75 8.17 2.83 14.09
CA PHE A 75 8.28 1.66 13.23
C PHE A 75 8.89 2.02 11.88
N ARG A 76 9.70 1.12 11.35
CA ARG A 76 10.32 1.27 10.03
C ARG A 76 9.43 0.64 8.98
N PHE A 77 8.89 1.48 8.10
CA PHE A 77 8.04 1.04 6.99
C PHE A 77 8.84 1.03 5.70
N VAL A 78 8.67 -0.03 4.93
CA VAL A 78 9.15 -0.12 3.55
C VAL A 78 7.93 -0.26 2.65
N VAL A 79 7.87 0.57 1.61
CA VAL A 79 6.84 0.48 0.58
C VAL A 79 7.52 0.18 -0.74
N THR A 80 7.09 -0.87 -1.41
CA THR A 80 7.63 -1.28 -2.71
C THR A 80 6.51 -1.92 -3.53
N HIS A 81 6.60 -1.85 -4.86
CA HIS A 81 5.58 -2.52 -5.67
C HIS A 81 5.74 -4.04 -5.64
N GLY A 82 6.96 -4.53 -5.62
CA GLY A 82 7.26 -5.95 -5.53
C GLY A 82 7.38 -6.68 -6.85
N ASP A 83 7.22 -5.99 -7.97
CA ASP A 83 7.26 -6.58 -9.32
C ASP A 83 8.58 -7.27 -9.63
N ARG A 84 9.71 -6.79 -9.10
CA ARG A 84 11.01 -7.43 -9.33
C ARG A 84 11.11 -8.85 -8.76
N PHE A 85 10.22 -9.21 -7.84
CA PHE A 85 10.17 -10.56 -7.26
C PHE A 85 9.18 -11.46 -8.00
N GLY A 86 8.52 -10.96 -9.05
CA GLY A 86 7.45 -11.68 -9.73
C GLY A 86 6.21 -11.76 -8.85
N SER A 87 6.00 -12.91 -8.20
CA SER A 87 4.96 -13.08 -7.19
C SER A 87 5.65 -13.15 -5.82
N PRO A 88 5.87 -12.00 -5.16
CA PRO A 88 6.68 -11.96 -3.95
C PRO A 88 6.01 -12.72 -2.80
N ARG A 89 6.83 -13.47 -2.05
CA ARG A 89 6.40 -14.11 -0.81
C ARG A 89 6.82 -13.24 0.37
N PRO A 90 6.04 -13.22 1.46
CA PRO A 90 6.37 -12.40 2.63
C PRO A 90 7.79 -12.62 3.15
N GLU A 91 8.25 -13.86 3.24
CA GLU A 91 9.60 -14.17 3.72
C GLU A 91 10.68 -13.60 2.81
N GLN A 92 10.44 -13.62 1.50
CA GLN A 92 11.36 -13.07 0.50
C GLN A 92 11.51 -11.56 0.65
N LEU A 93 10.41 -10.87 0.87
CA LEU A 93 10.41 -9.43 1.12
C LEU A 93 11.15 -9.10 2.42
N LYS A 94 10.91 -9.87 3.47
CA LYS A 94 11.57 -9.66 4.76
C LYS A 94 13.07 -9.91 4.66
N GLU A 95 13.52 -10.88 3.88
CA GLU A 95 14.94 -11.11 3.61
C GLU A 95 15.61 -9.91 2.95
N SER A 96 14.89 -9.22 2.06
CA SER A 96 15.40 -8.02 1.37
C SER A 96 15.47 -6.80 2.29
N TRP A 97 14.56 -6.71 3.26
CA TRP A 97 14.51 -5.60 4.22
C TRP A 97 14.37 -6.15 5.65
N PRO A 98 15.43 -6.77 6.18
CA PRO A 98 15.36 -7.48 7.48
C PRO A 98 15.06 -6.56 8.67
N ASP A 99 15.38 -5.27 8.57
CA ASP A 99 15.15 -4.30 9.64
C ASP A 99 13.78 -3.61 9.55
N ALA A 100 12.97 -3.93 8.54
CA ALA A 100 11.64 -3.34 8.42
C ALA A 100 10.68 -3.94 9.44
N ASP A 101 9.88 -3.09 10.06
CA ASP A 101 8.79 -3.52 10.94
C ASP A 101 7.51 -3.78 10.13
N VAL A 102 7.31 -3.02 9.05
CA VAL A 102 6.19 -3.20 8.14
C VAL A 102 6.69 -3.10 6.71
N ILE A 103 6.31 -4.07 5.88
CA ILE A 103 6.58 -4.01 4.43
C ILE A 103 5.23 -4.03 3.71
N VAL A 104 4.99 -2.98 2.93
CA VAL A 104 3.79 -2.83 2.10
C VAL A 104 4.18 -3.08 0.66
N TYR A 105 3.43 -3.95 -0.02
CA TYR A 105 3.68 -4.25 -1.43
C TYR A 105 2.36 -4.40 -2.20
N GLY A 106 2.44 -4.47 -3.52
CA GLY A 106 1.30 -4.63 -4.41
C GLY A 106 1.54 -5.70 -5.46
N HIS A 107 1.29 -5.36 -6.71
CA HIS A 107 1.57 -6.14 -7.91
C HIS A 107 0.68 -7.37 -8.13
N THR A 108 0.49 -8.21 -7.13
CA THR A 108 -0.29 -9.46 -7.27
C THR A 108 -1.80 -9.23 -7.30
N HIS A 109 -2.27 -8.06 -6.87
CA HIS A 109 -3.67 -7.71 -6.69
C HIS A 109 -4.39 -8.59 -5.64
N ARG A 110 -3.64 -9.38 -4.86
CA ARG A 110 -4.19 -10.28 -3.84
C ARG A 110 -3.98 -9.71 -2.46
N PRO A 111 -5.06 -9.37 -1.74
CA PRO A 111 -4.91 -8.88 -0.37
C PRO A 111 -4.32 -9.95 0.53
N LEU A 112 -3.36 -9.57 1.35
CA LEU A 112 -2.67 -10.48 2.25
C LEU A 112 -2.10 -9.72 3.44
N ILE A 113 -2.34 -10.20 4.63
CA ILE A 113 -1.69 -9.72 5.84
C ILE A 113 -0.98 -10.90 6.48
N THR A 114 0.34 -10.79 6.64
CA THR A 114 1.16 -11.82 7.27
C THR A 114 1.85 -11.22 8.48
N ASP A 115 1.57 -11.76 9.66
CA ASP A 115 2.27 -11.42 10.90
C ASP A 115 3.41 -12.42 11.09
N LEU A 116 4.64 -11.91 11.16
CA LEU A 116 5.81 -12.75 11.37
C LEU A 116 6.11 -12.92 12.87
N PRO A 117 6.89 -13.98 13.25
CA PRO A 117 7.18 -14.24 14.66
C PRO A 117 7.88 -13.10 15.41
N ASP A 118 8.60 -12.22 14.70
CA ASP A 118 9.26 -11.05 15.28
C ASP A 118 8.34 -9.82 15.38
N PHE A 119 7.02 -10.00 15.19
CA PHE A 119 5.98 -8.97 15.19
C PHE A 119 6.02 -8.03 13.99
N SER A 120 6.86 -8.26 12.99
CA SER A 120 6.80 -7.52 11.74
C SER A 120 5.57 -7.95 10.93
N VAL A 121 5.07 -7.02 10.11
CA VAL A 121 3.86 -7.21 9.31
C VAL A 121 4.21 -7.02 7.84
N ILE A 122 3.84 -7.99 7.02
CA ILE A 122 3.98 -7.90 5.56
C ILE A 122 2.58 -7.81 4.97
N LEU A 123 2.31 -6.73 4.24
CA LEU A 123 0.94 -6.38 3.86
C LEU A 123 0.83 -6.07 2.38
N ASN A 124 -0.11 -6.72 1.72
CA ASN A 124 -0.61 -6.31 0.40
C ASN A 124 -2.06 -5.87 0.58
N PRO A 125 -2.40 -4.61 0.27
CA PRO A 125 -3.79 -4.13 0.44
C PRO A 125 -4.75 -4.67 -0.63
N GLY A 126 -4.25 -5.41 -1.61
CA GLY A 126 -5.01 -5.80 -2.79
C GLY A 126 -5.03 -4.67 -3.83
N SER A 127 -5.81 -4.83 -4.86
CA SER A 127 -5.98 -3.82 -5.91
C SER A 127 -7.22 -2.98 -5.64
N ALA A 128 -7.06 -1.66 -5.65
CA ALA A 128 -8.18 -0.72 -5.52
C ALA A 128 -8.70 -0.22 -6.87
N GLY A 129 -8.04 -0.59 -7.96
CA GLY A 129 -8.37 -0.16 -9.31
C GLY A 129 -9.38 -1.05 -10.01
N PRO A 130 -9.24 -1.20 -11.33
CA PRO A 130 -10.16 -2.04 -12.10
C PRO A 130 -10.19 -3.48 -11.59
N LYS A 131 -11.38 -4.02 -11.48
CA LYS A 131 -11.55 -5.42 -11.05
C LYS A 131 -11.00 -6.36 -12.10
N ARG A 132 -10.20 -7.34 -11.68
CA ARG A 132 -9.63 -8.37 -12.56
C ARG A 132 -9.99 -9.74 -12.04
N PHE A 133 -10.55 -10.59 -12.93
CA PHE A 133 -10.96 -11.96 -12.60
C PHE A 133 -11.86 -11.97 -11.36
N ASP A 134 -11.64 -12.92 -10.46
CA ASP A 134 -12.41 -13.05 -9.22
C ASP A 134 -11.74 -12.35 -8.04
N LEU A 135 -10.69 -11.54 -8.28
CA LEU A 135 -10.00 -10.86 -7.21
C LEU A 135 -10.85 -9.72 -6.64
N PRO A 136 -10.91 -9.58 -5.33
CA PRO A 136 -11.69 -8.51 -4.71
C PRO A 136 -11.05 -7.15 -4.94
N VAL A 137 -11.86 -6.10 -4.91
CA VAL A 137 -11.39 -4.72 -4.91
C VAL A 137 -11.27 -4.27 -3.46
N THR A 138 -10.05 -3.95 -3.02
CA THR A 138 -9.77 -3.73 -1.60
C THR A 138 -8.76 -2.61 -1.38
N VAL A 139 -8.78 -2.09 -0.17
CA VAL A 139 -7.71 -1.29 0.44
C VAL A 139 -7.41 -1.88 1.81
N ALA A 140 -6.48 -1.30 2.54
CA ALA A 140 -6.23 -1.69 3.93
C ALA A 140 -6.21 -0.46 4.83
N ILE A 141 -6.55 -0.68 6.08
CA ILE A 141 -6.38 0.28 7.17
C ILE A 141 -5.43 -0.34 8.18
N MET A 142 -4.43 0.43 8.60
CA MET A 142 -3.50 0.01 9.64
C MET A 142 -3.51 1.04 10.76
N GLU A 143 -3.47 0.55 12.00
CA GLU A 143 -3.34 1.41 13.16
C GLU A 143 -2.01 1.17 13.85
N THR A 144 -1.31 2.26 14.15
CA THR A 144 -0.01 2.23 14.84
C THR A 144 -0.07 3.07 16.10
N GLU A 145 0.66 2.60 17.13
CA GLU A 145 0.91 3.33 18.36
C GLU A 145 2.33 2.99 18.81
N PRO A 146 3.09 3.97 19.37
CA PRO A 146 4.42 3.66 19.87
C PRO A 146 4.40 2.51 20.87
N GLY A 147 5.27 1.51 20.67
CA GLY A 147 5.41 0.39 21.59
C GLY A 147 4.36 -0.72 21.46
N ILE A 148 3.39 -0.59 20.55
CA ILE A 148 2.36 -1.60 20.32
C ILE A 148 2.50 -2.09 18.86
N PRO A 149 2.56 -3.42 18.62
CA PRO A 149 2.68 -3.92 17.24
C PRO A 149 1.57 -3.37 16.33
N PRO A 150 1.90 -2.97 15.09
CA PRO A 150 0.91 -2.46 14.15
C PRO A 150 -0.20 -3.48 13.86
N ARG A 151 -1.41 -2.98 13.70
CA ARG A 151 -2.60 -3.81 13.44
C ARG A 151 -3.23 -3.35 12.14
N ALA A 152 -3.49 -4.30 11.23
CA ALA A 152 -4.05 -4.01 9.94
C ALA A 152 -5.27 -4.86 9.64
N ARG A 153 -6.13 -4.35 8.78
CA ARG A 153 -7.28 -5.09 8.24
C ARG A 153 -7.48 -4.74 6.78
N ILE A 154 -7.95 -5.72 6.03
CA ILE A 154 -8.36 -5.52 4.64
C ILE A 154 -9.79 -5.00 4.63
N VAL A 155 -10.04 -3.98 3.80
CA VAL A 155 -11.34 -3.35 3.68
C VAL A 155 -11.83 -3.53 2.24
N PRO A 156 -12.87 -4.33 2.01
CA PRO A 156 -13.47 -4.42 0.68
C PRO A 156 -14.10 -3.08 0.28
N LEU A 157 -13.90 -2.68 -0.98
CA LEU A 157 -14.57 -1.53 -1.55
C LEU A 157 -15.86 -2.01 -2.17
N ILE A 158 -16.98 -1.65 -1.56
CA ILE A 158 -18.30 -2.06 -2.04
C ILE A 158 -18.71 -1.13 -3.17
N GLU A 159 -19.05 -1.73 -4.30
CA GLU A 159 -19.60 -0.99 -5.42
C GLU A 159 -21.12 -0.97 -5.29
N GLY A 160 -21.65 0.23 -5.38
CA GLY A 160 -23.09 0.41 -5.47
C GLY A 160 -23.65 -0.15 -6.76
#